data_5565ffa6bdc962d952160cc609005652
#
_entry.id   5565ffa6bdc962d952160cc609005652
#
_cell.length_a   1.000
_cell.length_b   1.000
_cell.length_c   1.000
_cell.angle_alpha   90.00
_cell.angle_beta   90.00
_cell.angle_gamma   90.00
#
_symmetry.space_group_name_H-M   'P 1'
#
loop_
_entity.id
_entity.type
_entity.pdbx_description
1 polymer ?
#
loop_
_entity_poly.entity_id
_entity_poly.type
_entity_poly.pdbx_seq_one_letter_code
_entity_poly.pdbx_strand_id
1 'polypeptide(L)'
;MSEGKALEALFPNPRRTIFTALYAEPERWWSLHELAGRAGMQSATMRQHLTQLCEAGLVHEKSDGGRPWFQADSTCPIFEELQAIVTKLTTQANSAETIMIVEDQPATAQITRILLESWGYRVIETHCAEEAISVFERDGDAVQLLLTDVIMPGMSGPQLAGELTRRKPELRVVFMSGYPNEQLNDVDATFLPKPFNPAGLSRTIRKELDRPAMARRNTKSS
;
A
#
# COMPACT_ATOMS: atom_id res chain seq x y z
N MET A 1 10.30 -13.87 19.71
CA MET A 1 10.29 -14.57 18.40
C MET A 1 9.78 -13.58 17.38
N SER A 2 10.51 -13.33 16.29
CA SER A 2 10.07 -12.37 15.27
C SER A 2 8.87 -12.95 14.51
N GLU A 3 7.78 -12.17 14.37
CA GLU A 3 6.58 -12.54 13.57
C GLU A 3 6.97 -12.98 12.15
N GLY A 4 8.03 -12.41 11.57
CA GLY A 4 8.56 -12.78 10.26
C GLY A 4 8.96 -14.26 10.15
N LYS A 5 9.59 -14.83 11.17
CA LYS A 5 9.95 -16.26 11.18
C LYS A 5 8.73 -17.19 11.27
N ALA A 6 7.69 -16.77 12.00
CA ALA A 6 6.46 -17.54 12.06
C ALA A 6 5.72 -17.57 10.72
N LEU A 7 5.66 -16.43 10.02
CA LEU A 7 5.06 -16.33 8.70
C LEU A 7 5.86 -17.08 7.62
N GLU A 8 7.19 -17.08 7.70
CA GLU A 8 8.04 -17.90 6.83
C GLU A 8 7.84 -19.41 7.04
N ALA A 9 7.58 -19.83 8.27
CA ALA A 9 7.28 -21.22 8.59
C ALA A 9 5.89 -21.64 8.08
N LEU A 10 4.90 -20.75 8.13
CA LEU A 10 3.54 -21.00 7.66
C LEU A 10 3.41 -20.94 6.12
N PHE A 11 4.17 -20.04 5.51
CA PHE A 11 4.16 -19.81 4.05
C PHE A 11 5.58 -19.97 3.49
N PRO A 12 6.09 -21.20 3.33
CA PRO A 12 7.38 -21.41 2.71
C PRO A 12 7.35 -20.91 1.26
N ASN A 13 8.51 -20.37 0.80
CA ASN A 13 8.74 -20.13 -0.63
C ASN A 13 8.47 -21.46 -1.39
N PRO A 14 7.60 -21.54 -2.35
CA PRO A 14 7.06 -20.57 -3.29
C PRO A 14 5.62 -20.10 -3.01
N ARG A 15 4.90 -20.75 -2.08
CA ARG A 15 3.51 -20.40 -1.77
C ARG A 15 3.37 -18.93 -1.36
N ARG A 16 4.34 -18.42 -0.60
CA ARG A 16 4.40 -17.02 -0.22
C ARG A 16 4.35 -16.09 -1.45
N THR A 17 5.18 -16.36 -2.46
CA THR A 17 5.23 -15.55 -3.69
C THR A 17 3.91 -15.59 -4.45
N ILE A 18 3.26 -16.76 -4.52
CA ILE A 18 1.95 -16.91 -5.17
C ILE A 18 0.89 -16.09 -4.44
N PHE A 19 0.77 -16.23 -3.11
CA PHE A 19 -0.20 -15.48 -2.32
C PHE A 19 0.07 -13.97 -2.39
N THR A 20 1.33 -13.56 -2.29
CA THR A 20 1.72 -12.15 -2.41
C THR A 20 1.29 -11.58 -3.77
N ALA A 21 1.53 -12.29 -4.87
CA ALA A 21 1.14 -11.80 -6.19
C ALA A 21 -0.39 -11.72 -6.33
N LEU A 22 -1.11 -12.78 -6.01
CA LEU A 22 -2.55 -12.88 -6.23
C LEU A 22 -3.36 -11.97 -5.29
N TYR A 23 -3.04 -11.95 -4.00
CA TYR A 23 -3.84 -11.25 -2.98
C TYR A 23 -3.41 -9.79 -2.75
N ALA A 24 -2.22 -9.36 -3.21
CA ALA A 24 -1.86 -7.95 -3.24
C ALA A 24 -2.57 -7.20 -4.39
N GLU A 25 -2.81 -7.87 -5.53
CA GLU A 25 -3.52 -7.33 -6.68
C GLU A 25 -4.72 -8.24 -7.04
N PRO A 26 -5.77 -8.35 -6.21
CA PRO A 26 -6.81 -9.37 -6.32
C PRO A 26 -7.66 -9.25 -7.59
N GLU A 27 -7.79 -8.05 -8.14
CA GLU A 27 -8.53 -7.81 -9.38
C GLU A 27 -7.76 -8.19 -10.64
N ARG A 28 -6.45 -8.47 -10.50
CA ARG A 28 -5.58 -8.77 -11.63
C ARG A 28 -5.61 -10.25 -11.98
N TRP A 29 -5.72 -10.52 -13.29
CA TRP A 29 -5.46 -11.85 -13.86
C TRP A 29 -3.97 -12.02 -14.15
N TRP A 30 -3.42 -13.12 -13.69
CA TRP A 30 -2.02 -13.48 -13.84
C TRP A 30 -1.86 -14.68 -14.75
N SER A 31 -0.91 -14.63 -15.68
CA SER A 31 -0.55 -15.80 -16.46
C SER A 31 0.32 -16.75 -15.65
N LEU A 32 0.27 -18.05 -16.02
CA LEU A 32 1.15 -19.07 -15.42
C LEU A 32 2.63 -18.68 -15.50
N HIS A 33 3.03 -18.10 -16.64
CA HIS A 33 4.43 -17.71 -16.89
C HIS A 33 4.89 -16.56 -15.98
N GLU A 34 4.06 -15.55 -15.79
CA GLU A 34 4.36 -14.42 -14.89
C GLU A 34 4.52 -14.89 -13.45
N LEU A 35 3.60 -15.75 -12.95
CA LEU A 35 3.68 -16.28 -11.60
C LEU A 35 4.93 -17.18 -11.41
N ALA A 36 5.23 -18.02 -12.38
CA ALA A 36 6.42 -18.87 -12.36
C ALA A 36 7.71 -18.04 -12.36
N GLY A 37 7.79 -17.01 -13.20
CA GLY A 37 8.93 -16.09 -13.25
C GLY A 37 9.16 -15.34 -11.94
N ARG A 38 8.09 -14.81 -11.31
CA ARG A 38 8.17 -14.15 -10.00
C ARG A 38 8.64 -15.09 -8.88
N ALA A 39 8.22 -16.34 -8.91
CA ALA A 39 8.58 -17.33 -7.90
C ALA A 39 9.94 -18.02 -8.17
N GLY A 40 10.59 -17.73 -9.30
CA GLY A 40 11.85 -18.36 -9.68
C GLY A 40 11.72 -19.86 -9.90
N MET A 41 10.58 -20.36 -10.40
CA MET A 41 10.30 -21.77 -10.54
C MET A 41 9.81 -22.16 -11.96
N GLN A 42 9.85 -23.46 -12.23
CA GLN A 42 9.35 -24.00 -13.50
C GLN A 42 7.82 -23.91 -13.57
N SER A 43 7.28 -23.63 -14.76
CA SER A 43 5.83 -23.52 -14.99
C SER A 43 5.05 -24.79 -14.59
N ALA A 44 5.63 -25.97 -14.75
CA ALA A 44 4.99 -27.23 -14.36
C ALA A 44 4.77 -27.31 -12.84
N THR A 45 5.76 -26.94 -12.06
CA THR A 45 5.67 -26.89 -10.58
C THR A 45 4.69 -25.80 -10.12
N MET A 46 4.75 -24.62 -10.74
CA MET A 46 3.80 -23.55 -10.49
C MET A 46 2.36 -24.01 -10.77
N ARG A 47 2.13 -24.70 -11.87
CA ARG A 47 0.82 -25.24 -12.22
C ARG A 47 0.25 -26.15 -11.13
N GLN A 48 1.07 -27.05 -10.56
CA GLN A 48 0.63 -27.94 -9.47
C GLN A 48 0.17 -27.15 -8.24
N HIS A 49 0.92 -26.12 -7.85
CA HIS A 49 0.55 -25.25 -6.73
C HIS A 49 -0.77 -24.51 -6.99
N LEU A 50 -0.94 -23.94 -8.18
CA LEU A 50 -2.15 -23.22 -8.55
C LEU A 50 -3.37 -24.14 -8.63
N THR A 51 -3.22 -25.35 -9.16
CA THR A 51 -4.30 -26.36 -9.18
C THR A 51 -4.80 -26.65 -7.76
N GLN A 52 -3.90 -26.89 -6.81
CA GLN A 52 -4.27 -27.10 -5.39
C GLN A 52 -5.01 -25.89 -4.79
N LEU A 53 -4.62 -24.67 -5.14
CA LEU A 53 -5.27 -23.47 -4.66
C LEU A 53 -6.66 -23.26 -5.29
N CYS A 54 -6.84 -23.63 -6.56
CA CYS A 54 -8.13 -23.63 -7.22
C CYS A 54 -9.08 -24.66 -6.60
N GLU A 55 -8.59 -25.89 -6.35
CA GLU A 55 -9.36 -26.95 -5.67
C GLU A 55 -9.77 -26.56 -4.27
N ALA A 56 -8.97 -25.75 -3.58
CA ALA A 56 -9.27 -25.20 -2.26
C ALA A 56 -10.20 -23.96 -2.29
N GLY A 57 -10.62 -23.48 -3.48
CA GLY A 57 -11.46 -22.29 -3.60
C GLY A 57 -10.77 -20.99 -3.23
N LEU A 58 -9.44 -20.92 -3.32
CA LEU A 58 -8.65 -19.72 -3.02
C LEU A 58 -8.29 -18.92 -4.26
N VAL A 59 -8.33 -19.57 -5.43
CA VAL A 59 -7.91 -18.99 -6.71
C VAL A 59 -8.89 -19.40 -7.80
N HIS A 60 -9.30 -18.43 -8.61
CA HIS A 60 -10.01 -18.68 -9.85
C HIS A 60 -9.06 -18.94 -11.00
N GLU A 61 -9.40 -19.91 -11.83
CA GLU A 61 -8.75 -20.15 -13.11
C GLU A 61 -9.71 -19.87 -14.26
N LYS A 62 -9.24 -19.21 -15.31
CA LYS A 62 -9.90 -19.13 -16.60
C LYS A 62 -8.94 -19.49 -17.72
N SER A 63 -9.47 -19.99 -18.84
CA SER A 63 -8.71 -20.20 -20.06
C SER A 63 -9.03 -19.10 -21.07
N ASP A 64 -8.00 -18.46 -21.60
CA ASP A 64 -8.12 -17.47 -22.65
C ASP A 64 -7.10 -17.79 -23.75
N GLY A 65 -7.58 -18.03 -24.97
CA GLY A 65 -6.73 -18.44 -26.09
C GLY A 65 -5.93 -19.71 -25.82
N GLY A 66 -6.47 -20.65 -25.02
CA GLY A 66 -5.79 -21.90 -24.62
C GLY A 66 -4.71 -21.72 -23.57
N ARG A 67 -4.57 -20.53 -22.99
CA ARG A 67 -3.63 -20.22 -21.89
C ARG A 67 -4.37 -20.06 -20.57
N PRO A 68 -3.86 -20.63 -19.48
CA PRO A 68 -4.46 -20.48 -18.17
C PRO A 68 -4.10 -19.13 -17.56
N TRP A 69 -5.11 -18.49 -16.94
CA TRP A 69 -5.00 -17.26 -16.17
C TRP A 69 -5.57 -17.50 -14.79
N PHE A 70 -4.98 -16.86 -13.79
CA PHE A 70 -5.28 -17.06 -12.38
C PHE A 70 -5.54 -15.72 -11.67
N GLN A 71 -6.50 -15.73 -10.75
CA GLN A 71 -6.89 -14.56 -9.95
C GLN A 71 -7.26 -15.02 -8.56
N ALA A 72 -7.06 -14.19 -7.53
CA ALA A 72 -7.55 -14.48 -6.20
C ALA A 72 -9.08 -14.59 -6.20
N ASP A 73 -9.62 -15.57 -5.48
CA ASP A 73 -11.07 -15.71 -5.35
C ASP A 73 -11.60 -14.78 -4.24
N SER A 74 -12.20 -13.66 -4.64
CA SER A 74 -12.77 -12.68 -3.71
C SER A 74 -14.03 -13.17 -2.99
N THR A 75 -14.61 -14.32 -3.41
CA THR A 75 -15.76 -14.96 -2.76
C THR A 75 -15.34 -15.96 -1.68
N CYS A 76 -14.03 -16.24 -1.57
CA CYS A 76 -13.49 -17.11 -0.55
C CYS A 76 -13.83 -16.59 0.86
N PRO A 77 -14.37 -17.43 1.76
CA PRO A 77 -14.76 -17.00 3.13
C PRO A 77 -13.65 -16.40 3.97
N ILE A 78 -12.39 -16.70 3.66
CA ILE A 78 -11.19 -16.20 4.37
C ILE A 78 -10.38 -15.22 3.52
N PHE A 79 -11.02 -14.59 2.53
CA PHE A 79 -10.32 -13.69 1.60
C PHE A 79 -9.70 -12.48 2.30
N GLU A 80 -10.45 -11.85 3.22
CA GLU A 80 -9.98 -10.68 3.95
C GLU A 80 -8.80 -11.01 4.89
N GLU A 81 -8.85 -12.17 5.55
CA GLU A 81 -7.77 -12.64 6.40
C GLU A 81 -6.50 -12.94 5.59
N LEU A 82 -6.64 -13.56 4.42
CA LEU A 82 -5.51 -13.81 3.53
C LEU A 82 -4.92 -12.50 2.98
N GLN A 83 -5.75 -11.52 2.64
CA GLN A 83 -5.27 -10.19 2.27
C GLN A 83 -4.51 -9.52 3.41
N ALA A 84 -5.01 -9.59 4.65
CA ALA A 84 -4.34 -9.03 5.82
C ALA A 84 -2.97 -9.70 6.07
N ILE A 85 -2.88 -11.02 5.91
CA ILE A 85 -1.61 -11.76 6.01
C ILE A 85 -0.64 -11.33 4.90
N VAL A 86 -1.10 -11.26 3.66
CA VAL A 86 -0.26 -10.84 2.52
C VAL A 86 0.23 -9.40 2.71
N THR A 87 -0.63 -8.51 3.19
CA THR A 87 -0.26 -7.15 3.54
C THR A 87 0.90 -7.14 4.55
N LYS A 88 0.80 -7.91 5.62
CA LYS A 88 1.90 -8.06 6.60
C LYS A 88 3.17 -8.60 5.97
N LEU A 89 3.07 -9.60 5.09
CA LEU A 89 4.23 -10.20 4.41
C LEU A 89 4.95 -9.23 3.47
N THR A 90 4.20 -8.36 2.77
CA THR A 90 4.77 -7.38 1.84
C THR A 90 5.36 -6.17 2.56
N THR A 91 4.78 -5.78 3.69
CA THR A 91 5.22 -4.60 4.45
C THR A 91 6.49 -4.86 5.26
N GLN A 92 6.71 -6.09 5.75
CA GLN A 92 7.94 -6.44 6.49
C GLN A 92 9.23 -6.35 5.66
N ALA A 93 9.14 -6.29 4.33
CA ALA A 93 10.31 -6.17 3.47
C ALA A 93 10.96 -4.77 3.48
N ASN A 94 10.27 -3.75 4.01
CA ASN A 94 10.69 -2.34 3.94
C ASN A 94 10.62 -1.61 5.30
N SER A 95 11.05 -2.24 6.38
CA SER A 95 10.96 -1.75 7.77
C SER A 95 11.79 -0.49 8.12
N ALA A 96 12.22 0.29 7.14
CA ALA A 96 12.97 1.52 7.35
C ALA A 96 12.19 2.80 6.98
N GLU A 97 11.03 2.70 6.31
CA GLU A 97 10.32 3.87 5.79
C GLU A 97 9.53 4.58 6.90
N THR A 98 9.67 5.91 6.95
CA THR A 98 8.99 6.76 7.92
C THR A 98 7.82 7.48 7.24
N ILE A 99 6.64 7.38 7.84
CA ILE A 99 5.40 8.03 7.39
C ILE A 99 5.02 9.10 8.42
N MET A 100 4.82 10.32 7.94
CA MET A 100 4.24 11.39 8.75
C MET A 100 2.73 11.43 8.53
N ILE A 101 1.97 11.29 9.61
CA ILE A 101 0.51 11.44 9.61
C ILE A 101 0.17 12.85 10.10
N VAL A 102 -0.76 13.51 9.39
CA VAL A 102 -1.34 14.78 9.81
C VAL A 102 -2.86 14.66 9.77
N GLU A 103 -3.46 14.58 10.92
CA GLU A 103 -4.90 14.31 11.09
C GLU A 103 -5.41 15.00 12.33
N ASP A 104 -6.39 15.90 12.19
CA ASP A 104 -6.94 16.70 13.29
C ASP A 104 -7.88 15.92 14.21
N GLN A 105 -8.34 14.75 13.78
CA GLN A 105 -9.16 13.85 14.61
C GLN A 105 -8.27 12.81 15.31
N PRO A 106 -8.05 12.91 16.64
CA PRO A 106 -7.12 12.04 17.37
C PRO A 106 -7.44 10.55 17.24
N ALA A 107 -8.72 10.17 17.21
CA ALA A 107 -9.13 8.76 17.07
C ALA A 107 -8.71 8.19 15.70
N THR A 108 -8.88 8.94 14.63
CA THR A 108 -8.49 8.55 13.27
C THR A 108 -6.96 8.47 13.15
N ALA A 109 -6.25 9.46 13.67
CA ALA A 109 -4.78 9.48 13.72
C ALA A 109 -4.23 8.25 14.45
N GLN A 110 -4.74 7.97 15.65
CA GLN A 110 -4.32 6.84 16.47
C GLN A 110 -4.53 5.48 15.79
N ILE A 111 -5.73 5.25 15.21
CA ILE A 111 -6.03 4.02 14.49
C ILE A 111 -5.09 3.85 13.29
N THR A 112 -4.90 4.92 12.51
CA THR A 112 -4.01 4.93 11.35
C THR A 112 -2.57 4.64 11.76
N ARG A 113 -2.08 5.25 12.85
CA ARG A 113 -0.75 5.00 13.40
C ARG A 113 -0.58 3.54 13.79
N ILE A 114 -1.51 2.97 14.58
CA ILE A 114 -1.45 1.59 15.02
C ILE A 114 -1.38 0.63 13.83
N LEU A 115 -2.16 0.87 12.78
CA LEU A 115 -2.13 0.06 11.55
C LEU A 115 -0.77 0.15 10.87
N LEU A 116 -0.24 1.36 10.64
CA LEU A 116 1.04 1.56 9.96
C LEU A 116 2.20 0.97 10.76
N GLU A 117 2.24 1.18 12.09
CA GLU A 117 3.26 0.58 12.97
C GLU A 117 3.17 -0.95 12.97
N SER A 118 1.95 -1.52 12.94
CA SER A 118 1.75 -2.97 12.85
C SER A 118 2.30 -3.57 11.55
N TRP A 119 2.44 -2.77 10.50
CA TRP A 119 3.04 -3.14 9.22
C TRP A 119 4.53 -2.85 9.13
N GLY A 120 5.15 -2.33 10.22
CA GLY A 120 6.59 -2.12 10.33
C GLY A 120 7.07 -0.74 9.86
N TYR A 121 6.19 0.20 9.55
CA TYR A 121 6.56 1.59 9.29
C TYR A 121 6.93 2.32 10.58
N ARG A 122 7.85 3.26 10.47
CA ARG A 122 8.03 4.28 11.52
C ARG A 122 7.00 5.37 11.30
N VAL A 123 6.32 5.79 12.35
CA VAL A 123 5.25 6.78 12.25
C VAL A 123 5.58 8.01 13.08
N ILE A 124 5.42 9.16 12.48
CA ILE A 124 5.41 10.48 13.13
C ILE A 124 3.97 10.97 13.04
N GLU A 125 3.30 11.08 14.19
CA GLU A 125 1.92 11.55 14.29
C GLU A 125 1.90 13.02 14.67
N THR A 126 1.13 13.83 13.95
CA THR A 126 0.88 15.25 14.21
C THR A 126 -0.59 15.57 13.98
N HIS A 127 -1.12 16.61 14.63
CA HIS A 127 -2.55 16.90 14.63
C HIS A 127 -2.93 18.21 13.92
N CYS A 128 -1.95 18.98 13.47
CA CYS A 128 -2.16 20.18 12.68
C CYS A 128 -0.95 20.46 11.79
N ALA A 129 -1.14 21.34 10.80
CA ALA A 129 -0.10 21.64 9.83
C ALA A 129 1.11 22.34 10.45
N GLU A 130 0.90 23.20 11.45
CA GLU A 130 1.96 23.94 12.14
C GLU A 130 2.90 23.00 12.90
N GLU A 131 2.33 22.01 13.59
CA GLU A 131 3.08 20.96 14.26
C GLU A 131 3.86 20.12 13.25
N ALA A 132 3.21 19.71 12.14
CA ALA A 132 3.83 18.95 11.08
C ALA A 132 5.03 19.67 10.46
N ILE A 133 4.92 20.97 10.18
CA ILE A 133 6.01 21.79 9.67
C ILE A 133 7.18 21.82 10.67
N SER A 134 6.89 22.07 11.96
CA SER A 134 7.91 22.14 13.00
C SER A 134 8.66 20.81 13.19
N VAL A 135 7.92 19.70 13.14
CA VAL A 135 8.52 18.37 13.21
C VAL A 135 9.30 18.04 11.94
N PHE A 136 8.78 18.42 10.76
CA PHE A 136 9.46 18.19 9.50
C PHE A 136 10.76 18.99 9.35
N GLU A 137 10.87 20.18 9.95
CA GLU A 137 12.10 20.95 9.99
C GLU A 137 13.23 20.23 10.76
N ARG A 138 12.87 19.43 11.76
CA ARG A 138 13.80 18.68 12.58
C ARG A 138 14.11 17.28 12.02
N ASP A 139 13.09 16.56 11.58
CA ASP A 139 13.14 15.13 11.28
C ASP A 139 12.75 14.81 9.81
N GLY A 140 12.52 15.82 8.97
CA GLY A 140 11.97 15.67 7.61
C GLY A 140 12.83 14.83 6.66
N ASP A 141 14.14 14.80 6.87
CA ASP A 141 15.04 13.95 6.08
C ASP A 141 14.70 12.46 6.20
N ALA A 142 14.19 12.06 7.35
CA ALA A 142 13.77 10.68 7.60
C ALA A 142 12.38 10.35 7.02
N VAL A 143 11.55 11.34 6.66
CA VAL A 143 10.17 11.13 6.19
C VAL A 143 10.14 10.82 4.70
N GLN A 144 9.63 9.66 4.30
CA GLN A 144 9.45 9.27 2.89
C GLN A 144 8.04 9.56 2.36
N LEU A 145 7.03 9.59 3.25
CA LEU A 145 5.64 9.79 2.85
C LEU A 145 4.90 10.66 3.86
N LEU A 146 4.16 11.64 3.34
CA LEU A 146 3.17 12.44 4.07
C LEU A 146 1.78 11.83 3.82
N LEU A 147 1.08 11.44 4.88
CA LEU A 147 -0.31 11.05 4.87
C LEU A 147 -1.11 12.13 5.61
N THR A 148 -1.89 12.93 4.88
CA THR A 148 -2.58 14.09 5.46
C THR A 148 -4.06 14.12 5.13
N ASP A 149 -4.90 14.58 6.06
CA ASP A 149 -6.27 14.96 5.72
C ASP A 149 -6.25 16.14 4.73
N VAL A 150 -7.23 16.18 3.85
CA VAL A 150 -7.43 17.31 2.92
C VAL A 150 -7.93 18.53 3.68
N ILE A 151 -8.90 18.35 4.57
CA ILE A 151 -9.57 19.44 5.30
C ILE A 151 -9.14 19.41 6.75
N MET A 152 -8.37 20.41 7.14
CA MET A 152 -7.93 20.61 8.53
C MET A 152 -8.15 22.06 8.93
N PRO A 153 -8.32 22.37 10.24
CA PRO A 153 -8.35 23.73 10.73
C PRO A 153 -7.05 24.48 10.40
N GLY A 154 -7.16 25.74 10.00
CA GLY A 154 -6.00 26.56 9.62
C GLY A 154 -5.50 26.23 8.22
N MET A 155 -4.37 25.54 8.11
CA MET A 155 -3.76 25.17 6.84
C MET A 155 -4.30 23.82 6.35
N SER A 156 -4.78 23.79 5.11
CA SER A 156 -5.28 22.54 4.48
C SER A 156 -4.13 21.57 4.13
N GLY A 157 -4.48 20.27 3.97
CA GLY A 157 -3.51 19.25 3.56
C GLY A 157 -2.78 19.57 2.27
N PRO A 158 -3.46 20.03 1.20
CA PRO A 158 -2.78 20.45 -0.03
C PRO A 158 -1.81 21.62 0.16
N GLN A 159 -2.14 22.61 0.99
CA GLN A 159 -1.24 23.71 1.30
C GLN A 159 0.00 23.21 2.07
N LEU A 160 -0.20 22.36 3.08
CA LEU A 160 0.88 21.70 3.80
C LEU A 160 1.76 20.86 2.87
N ALA A 161 1.17 20.04 2.03
CA ALA A 161 1.91 19.22 1.06
C ALA A 161 2.75 20.08 0.11
N GLY A 162 2.20 21.21 -0.36
CA GLY A 162 2.93 22.18 -1.18
C GLY A 162 4.13 22.78 -0.47
N GLU A 163 4.00 23.08 0.84
CA GLU A 163 5.09 23.60 1.66
C GLU A 163 6.20 22.56 1.88
N LEU A 164 5.83 21.32 2.25
CA LEU A 164 6.79 20.27 2.54
C LEU A 164 7.48 19.72 1.27
N THR A 165 6.76 19.57 0.16
CA THR A 165 7.36 19.13 -1.11
C THR A 165 8.26 20.17 -1.75
N ARG A 166 8.09 21.46 -1.44
CA ARG A 166 9.04 22.50 -1.84
C ARG A 166 10.38 22.34 -1.13
N ARG A 167 10.39 21.87 0.14
CA ARG A 167 11.59 21.59 0.93
C ARG A 167 12.20 20.22 0.58
N LYS A 168 11.36 19.23 0.33
CA LYS A 168 11.75 17.85 -0.04
C LYS A 168 10.97 17.39 -1.29
N PRO A 169 11.48 17.64 -2.50
CA PRO A 169 10.78 17.33 -3.75
C PRO A 169 10.45 15.86 -3.96
N GLU A 170 11.22 14.96 -3.34
CA GLU A 170 10.98 13.51 -3.37
C GLU A 170 9.95 13.02 -2.35
N LEU A 171 9.46 13.89 -1.48
CA LEU A 171 8.42 13.53 -0.50
C LEU A 171 7.16 13.05 -1.21
N ARG A 172 6.73 11.86 -0.90
CA ARG A 172 5.49 11.29 -1.42
C ARG A 172 4.31 11.78 -0.60
N VAL A 173 3.16 11.98 -1.25
CA VAL A 173 1.98 12.53 -0.60
C VAL A 173 0.77 11.67 -0.89
N VAL A 174 0.05 11.30 0.16
CA VAL A 174 -1.28 10.67 0.10
C VAL A 174 -2.25 11.54 0.88
N PHE A 175 -3.34 11.92 0.23
CA PHE A 175 -4.42 12.68 0.85
C PHE A 175 -5.53 11.75 1.33
N MET A 176 -5.96 11.92 2.58
CA MET A 176 -7.17 11.31 3.11
C MET A 176 -8.35 12.28 2.90
N SER A 177 -9.45 11.80 2.34
CA SER A 177 -10.62 12.66 2.08
C SER A 177 -11.94 11.92 2.29
N GLY A 178 -12.86 12.57 2.97
CA GLY A 178 -14.27 12.10 3.09
C GLY A 178 -15.13 12.40 1.85
N TYR A 179 -14.65 13.22 0.94
CA TYR A 179 -15.34 13.59 -0.29
C TYR A 179 -14.49 13.24 -1.51
N PRO A 180 -15.00 12.44 -2.45
CA PRO A 180 -14.27 12.16 -3.67
C PRO A 180 -14.23 13.40 -4.58
N ASN A 181 -13.00 13.85 -4.90
CA ASN A 181 -12.59 14.53 -6.13
C ASN A 181 -13.07 15.95 -6.49
N GLU A 182 -13.82 16.69 -5.70
CA GLU A 182 -14.38 17.95 -6.25
C GLU A 182 -13.44 19.18 -6.20
N GLN A 183 -12.31 19.14 -5.47
CA GLN A 183 -11.45 20.33 -5.30
C GLN A 183 -9.99 20.18 -5.71
N LEU A 184 -9.57 19.03 -6.25
CA LEU A 184 -8.16 18.75 -6.51
C LEU A 184 -7.88 18.17 -7.89
N ASN A 185 -8.69 18.51 -8.91
CA ASN A 185 -8.58 18.03 -10.29
C ASN A 185 -7.25 18.39 -11.00
N ASP A 186 -6.41 19.23 -10.40
CA ASP A 186 -5.15 19.71 -11.00
C ASP A 186 -3.88 19.09 -10.37
N VAL A 187 -4.00 18.17 -9.42
CA VAL A 187 -2.82 17.58 -8.76
C VAL A 187 -2.75 16.09 -9.08
N ASP A 188 -1.62 15.65 -9.65
CA ASP A 188 -1.26 14.22 -9.78
C ASP A 188 -1.01 13.65 -8.35
N ALA A 189 -2.08 13.58 -7.55
CA ALA A 189 -2.06 13.22 -6.16
C ALA A 189 -2.77 11.89 -5.93
N THR A 190 -2.24 11.10 -5.02
CA THR A 190 -2.86 9.85 -4.58
C THR A 190 -3.84 10.13 -3.45
N PHE A 191 -5.07 9.62 -3.59
CA PHE A 191 -6.15 9.80 -2.62
C PHE A 191 -6.53 8.49 -1.96
N LEU A 192 -6.79 8.56 -0.65
CA LEU A 192 -7.39 7.52 0.16
C LEU A 192 -8.77 8.00 0.64
N PRO A 193 -9.89 7.47 0.12
CA PRO A 193 -11.22 7.88 0.55
C PRO A 193 -11.52 7.42 1.97
N LYS A 194 -12.11 8.30 2.79
CA LYS A 194 -12.66 7.98 4.12
C LYS A 194 -14.13 7.58 3.99
N PRO A 195 -14.63 6.55 4.69
CA PRO A 195 -13.87 5.65 5.56
C PRO A 195 -13.05 4.64 4.77
N PHE A 196 -11.84 4.37 5.21
CA PHE A 196 -10.95 3.37 4.59
C PHE A 196 -10.82 2.13 5.49
N ASN A 197 -10.64 1.00 4.85
CA ASN A 197 -10.29 -0.23 5.53
C ASN A 197 -8.76 -0.44 5.55
N PRO A 198 -8.23 -1.32 6.42
CA PRO A 198 -6.80 -1.58 6.51
C PRO A 198 -6.15 -1.98 5.18
N ALA A 199 -6.82 -2.80 4.37
CA ALA A 199 -6.30 -3.24 3.06
C ALA A 199 -6.19 -2.08 2.06
N GLY A 200 -7.17 -1.16 2.05
CA GLY A 200 -7.14 0.05 1.22
C GLY A 200 -6.00 0.98 1.59
N LEU A 201 -5.83 1.24 2.90
CA LEU A 201 -4.72 2.06 3.43
C LEU A 201 -3.37 1.45 3.03
N SER A 202 -3.15 0.17 3.31
CA SER A 202 -1.89 -0.51 3.02
C SER A 202 -1.53 -0.49 1.53
N ARG A 203 -2.50 -0.79 0.66
CA ARG A 203 -2.32 -0.77 -0.80
C ARG A 203 -1.95 0.62 -1.31
N THR A 204 -2.63 1.65 -0.81
CA THR A 204 -2.40 3.04 -1.23
C THR A 204 -1.02 3.51 -0.81
N ILE A 205 -0.63 3.28 0.45
CA ILE A 205 0.70 3.63 0.98
C ILE A 205 1.79 2.91 0.18
N ARG A 206 1.66 1.60 -0.02
CA ARG A 206 2.69 0.83 -0.73
C ARG A 206 2.82 1.27 -2.19
N LYS A 207 1.69 1.45 -2.90
CA LYS A 207 1.67 1.95 -4.28
C LYS A 207 2.41 3.29 -4.40
N GLU A 208 2.21 4.19 -3.46
CA GLU A 208 2.84 5.51 -3.51
C GLU A 208 4.33 5.43 -3.13
N LEU A 209 4.71 4.61 -2.16
CA LEU A 209 6.10 4.39 -1.78
C LEU A 209 6.91 3.70 -2.90
N ASP A 210 6.31 2.80 -3.67
CA ASP A 210 6.95 2.10 -4.78
C ASP A 210 7.00 2.92 -6.08
N ARG A 211 6.30 4.07 -6.14
CA ARG A 211 6.26 4.93 -7.34
C ARG A 211 7.65 5.52 -7.63
N PRO A 212 8.19 5.36 -8.87
CA PRO A 212 9.49 5.92 -9.22
C PRO A 212 9.54 7.44 -9.03
N ALA A 213 10.62 7.95 -8.44
CA ALA A 213 10.80 9.38 -8.14
C ALA A 213 10.77 10.30 -9.39
N MET A 214 10.96 9.74 -10.59
CA MET A 214 11.02 10.50 -11.86
C MET A 214 9.66 10.84 -12.49
N ALA A 215 8.54 10.30 -12.03
CA ALA A 215 7.22 10.49 -12.67
C ALA A 215 6.57 11.87 -12.40
N ARG A 216 7.19 12.74 -11.56
CA ARG A 216 6.59 14.02 -11.11
C ARG A 216 7.06 15.28 -11.82
N ARG A 217 7.91 15.19 -12.86
CA ARG A 217 8.56 16.37 -13.44
C ARG A 217 7.83 17.05 -14.61
N ASN A 218 6.65 16.61 -15.03
CA ASN A 218 6.01 17.17 -16.23
C ASN A 218 4.59 17.74 -16.04
N THR A 219 4.40 18.63 -15.08
CA THR A 219 3.23 19.53 -15.10
C THR A 219 3.62 20.91 -14.58
N LYS A 220 4.51 21.60 -15.32
CA LYS A 220 4.60 23.08 -15.34
C LYS A 220 5.23 23.50 -16.63
N SER A 221 4.39 23.86 -17.58
CA SER A 221 4.59 24.95 -18.55
C SER A 221 3.46 24.92 -19.57
N SER A 222 2.46 25.69 -19.38
CA SER A 222 1.88 26.62 -20.32
C SER A 222 0.82 27.46 -19.63
#